data_9a4623bc27fc649cf1e5ac5bcced7ca2
#
_entry.id   9a4623bc27fc649cf1e5ac5bcced7ca2
#
_cell.length_a   1.000
_cell.length_b   1.000
_cell.length_c   1.000
_cell.angle_alpha   90.00
_cell.angle_beta   90.00
_cell.angle_gamma   90.00
#
_symmetry.space_group_name_H-M   'P 1'
#
loop_
_entity.id
_entity.type
_entity.pdbx_description
1 polymer ?
#
loop_
_entity_poly.entity_id
_entity_poly.type
_entity_poly.pdbx_seq_one_letter_code
_entity_poly.pdbx_strand_id
1 'polypeptide(L)'
;GLFGRGYQKEGPGVSKDDVEKRKFFLFFELYFRKFWKLIKLNLLYFVVNILSVLAISAMLMSLSVPHEKGVIDGVALIAYGVFVLSGIILGPSSAAMVYVLRNYANQRHSFMASDFFEQFRKNFKQAAPVGMLCTVLPVVFWFALSYYSAIGGSFGMILLCLTTLCIIVLLSA
;
A
#
# COMPACT_ATOMS: atom_id res chain seq x y z
N GLY A 1 -39.72 8.55 -46.35
CA GLY A 1 -38.80 8.28 -45.32
C GLY A 1 -39.44 7.99 -43.98
N LEU A 2 -39.75 6.70 -43.69
CA LEU A 2 -40.41 6.27 -42.44
C LEU A 2 -39.44 6.05 -41.26
N PHE A 3 -38.12 6.27 -41.43
CA PHE A 3 -37.12 5.92 -40.43
C PHE A 3 -36.24 7.09 -39.90
N GLY A 4 -36.59 8.35 -40.17
CA GLY A 4 -35.67 9.48 -39.95
C GLY A 4 -35.97 10.42 -38.78
N ARG A 5 -37.03 10.24 -38.00
CA ARG A 5 -37.45 11.25 -37.01
C ARG A 5 -37.27 10.87 -35.51
N GLY A 6 -36.80 9.67 -35.20
CA GLY A 6 -36.65 9.20 -33.82
C GLY A 6 -35.33 9.58 -33.15
N TYR A 7 -34.27 9.81 -33.92
CA TYR A 7 -32.91 10.02 -33.38
C TYR A 7 -32.60 11.48 -32.98
N GLN A 8 -33.46 12.43 -33.31
CA GLN A 8 -33.27 13.85 -32.99
C GLN A 8 -34.16 14.36 -31.85
N LYS A 9 -34.92 13.49 -31.20
CA LYS A 9 -35.59 13.89 -29.97
C LYS A 9 -34.53 13.98 -28.87
N GLU A 10 -34.28 15.21 -28.39
CA GLU A 10 -33.55 15.44 -27.16
C GLU A 10 -34.20 14.59 -26.07
N GLY A 11 -33.41 13.70 -25.46
CA GLY A 11 -33.84 12.95 -24.28
C GLY A 11 -34.19 13.91 -23.14
N PRO A 12 -35.03 13.51 -22.18
CA PRO A 12 -35.27 14.31 -21.00
C PRO A 12 -33.90 14.58 -20.35
N GLY A 13 -33.41 15.81 -20.47
CA GLY A 13 -32.15 16.23 -19.87
C GLY A 13 -32.12 15.88 -18.38
N VAL A 14 -30.95 15.73 -17.83
CA VAL A 14 -30.78 15.55 -16.37
C VAL A 14 -31.40 16.77 -15.69
N SER A 15 -32.42 16.53 -14.84
CA SER A 15 -33.09 17.59 -14.08
C SER A 15 -32.04 18.33 -13.22
N LYS A 16 -32.03 19.65 -13.29
CA LYS A 16 -31.17 20.49 -12.44
C LYS A 16 -31.53 20.38 -10.94
N ASP A 17 -32.65 19.75 -10.62
CA ASP A 17 -33.17 19.55 -9.27
C ASP A 17 -32.69 18.23 -8.62
N ASP A 18 -31.77 17.49 -9.25
CA ASP A 18 -31.09 16.41 -8.58
C ASP A 18 -30.29 17.00 -7.41
N VAL A 19 -30.90 16.93 -6.21
CA VAL A 19 -30.33 17.34 -4.95
C VAL A 19 -28.92 16.76 -4.86
N GLU A 20 -27.90 17.64 -4.87
CA GLU A 20 -26.51 17.22 -4.69
C GLU A 20 -26.42 16.39 -3.41
N LYS A 21 -26.38 15.08 -3.56
CA LYS A 21 -26.26 14.16 -2.41
C LYS A 21 -24.99 14.57 -1.65
N ARG A 22 -25.15 14.80 -0.35
CA ARG A 22 -24.01 15.14 0.52
C ARG A 22 -22.88 14.15 0.25
N LYS A 23 -21.66 14.63 0.04
CA LYS A 23 -20.46 13.86 -0.33
C LYS A 23 -20.27 12.61 0.53
N PHE A 24 -20.67 12.68 1.80
CA PHE A 24 -20.64 11.57 2.75
C PHE A 24 -21.57 10.40 2.33
N PHE A 25 -22.82 10.65 1.99
CA PHE A 25 -23.76 9.61 1.56
C PHE A 25 -23.38 9.02 0.20
N LEU A 26 -22.84 9.86 -0.68
CA LEU A 26 -22.34 9.43 -1.99
C LEU A 26 -21.16 8.47 -1.85
N PHE A 27 -20.28 8.70 -0.86
CA PHE A 27 -19.18 7.79 -0.55
C PHE A 27 -19.69 6.40 -0.16
N PHE A 28 -20.65 6.31 0.76
CA PHE A 28 -21.21 5.02 1.19
C PHE A 28 -21.95 4.31 0.06
N GLU A 29 -22.75 5.04 -0.73
CA GLU A 29 -23.44 4.46 -1.89
C GLU A 29 -22.46 3.86 -2.90
N LEU A 30 -21.38 4.59 -3.23
CA LEU A 30 -20.31 4.11 -4.12
C LEU A 30 -19.59 2.91 -3.52
N TYR A 31 -19.30 2.95 -2.22
CA TYR A 31 -18.63 1.87 -1.50
C TYR A 31 -19.44 0.57 -1.56
N PHE A 32 -20.71 0.60 -1.19
CA PHE A 32 -21.58 -0.58 -1.22
C PHE A 32 -21.82 -1.10 -2.64
N ARG A 33 -21.99 -0.23 -3.60
CA ARG A 33 -22.16 -0.61 -5.01
C ARG A 33 -20.93 -1.30 -5.59
N LYS A 34 -19.73 -0.94 -5.14
CA LYS A 34 -18.46 -1.50 -5.62
C LYS A 34 -17.80 -2.47 -4.63
N PHE A 35 -18.49 -2.81 -3.55
CA PHE A 35 -17.95 -3.62 -2.46
C PHE A 35 -17.26 -4.92 -2.94
N TRP A 36 -17.94 -5.71 -3.76
CA TRP A 36 -17.38 -6.94 -4.31
C TRP A 36 -16.16 -6.70 -5.22
N LYS A 37 -16.13 -5.59 -5.94
CA LYS A 37 -14.96 -5.22 -6.77
C LYS A 37 -13.77 -4.85 -5.90
N LEU A 38 -14.01 -4.17 -4.77
CA LEU A 38 -12.98 -3.82 -3.79
C LEU A 38 -12.41 -5.08 -3.11
N ILE A 39 -13.27 -6.03 -2.71
CA ILE A 39 -12.81 -7.30 -2.13
C ILE A 39 -11.92 -8.05 -3.13
N LYS A 40 -12.36 -8.20 -4.38
CA LYS A 40 -11.57 -8.88 -5.42
C LYS A 40 -10.22 -8.19 -5.68
N LEU A 41 -10.18 -6.85 -5.67
CA LEU A 41 -8.95 -6.09 -5.83
C LEU A 41 -8.00 -6.30 -4.65
N ASN A 42 -8.52 -6.25 -3.42
CA ASN A 42 -7.72 -6.51 -2.22
C ASN A 42 -7.18 -7.95 -2.21
N LEU A 43 -7.98 -8.93 -2.63
CA LEU A 43 -7.54 -10.32 -2.74
C LEU A 43 -6.43 -10.46 -3.79
N LEU A 44 -6.57 -9.83 -4.96
CA LEU A 44 -5.52 -9.80 -5.99
C LEU A 44 -4.23 -9.18 -5.44
N TYR A 45 -4.34 -8.04 -4.76
CA TYR A 45 -3.21 -7.38 -4.12
C TYR A 45 -2.54 -8.28 -3.08
N PHE A 46 -3.32 -8.94 -2.24
CA PHE A 46 -2.82 -9.89 -1.24
C PHE A 46 -2.05 -11.06 -1.89
N VAL A 47 -2.61 -11.67 -2.94
CA VAL A 47 -1.96 -12.78 -3.65
C VAL A 47 -0.63 -12.36 -4.28
N VAL A 48 -0.59 -11.18 -4.92
CA VAL A 48 0.64 -10.64 -5.52
C VAL A 48 1.70 -10.34 -4.45
N ASN A 49 1.29 -9.90 -3.26
CA ASN A 49 2.20 -9.57 -2.16
C ASN A 49 2.33 -10.68 -1.10
N ILE A 50 1.92 -11.92 -1.39
CA ILE A 50 1.96 -13.01 -0.42
C ILE A 50 3.38 -13.27 0.11
N LEU A 51 4.39 -13.11 -0.74
CA LEU A 51 5.80 -13.21 -0.33
C LEU A 51 6.18 -12.15 0.71
N SER A 52 5.69 -10.92 0.55
CA SER A 52 5.91 -9.84 1.52
C SER A 52 5.23 -10.13 2.86
N VAL A 53 4.02 -10.70 2.82
CA VAL A 53 3.29 -11.09 4.04
C VAL A 53 4.03 -12.20 4.78
N LEU A 54 4.51 -13.22 4.06
CA LEU A 54 5.31 -14.31 4.64
C LEU A 54 6.64 -13.80 5.20
N ALA A 55 7.30 -12.86 4.52
CA ALA A 55 8.53 -12.24 5.00
C ALA A 55 8.33 -11.43 6.27
N ILE A 56 7.24 -10.65 6.36
CA ILE A 56 6.86 -9.92 7.58
C ILE A 56 6.59 -10.88 8.74
N SER A 57 5.84 -11.97 8.50
CA SER A 57 5.55 -12.95 9.54
C SER A 57 6.82 -13.64 10.05
N ALA A 58 7.74 -14.01 9.17
CA ALA A 58 9.04 -14.59 9.53
C ALA A 58 9.91 -13.60 10.34
N MET A 59 9.91 -12.31 9.92
CA MET A 59 10.60 -11.26 10.65
C MET A 59 10.02 -11.08 12.05
N LEU A 60 8.69 -11.02 12.21
CA LEU A 60 8.04 -10.89 13.52
C LEU A 60 8.30 -12.10 14.42
N MET A 61 8.31 -13.32 13.85
CA MET A 61 8.67 -14.53 14.58
C MET A 61 10.12 -14.46 15.10
N SER A 62 11.06 -13.99 14.27
CA SER A 62 12.46 -13.85 14.71
C SER A 62 12.64 -12.85 15.85
N LEU A 63 11.79 -11.82 15.94
CA LEU A 63 11.79 -10.85 17.04
C LEU A 63 11.26 -11.44 18.34
N SER A 64 10.42 -12.47 18.26
CA SER A 64 9.81 -13.13 19.44
C SER A 64 10.75 -14.15 20.10
N VAL A 65 11.83 -14.55 19.42
CA VAL A 65 12.81 -15.49 19.96
C VAL A 65 13.86 -14.72 20.79
N PRO A 66 14.12 -15.08 22.05
CA PRO A 66 15.16 -14.45 22.83
C PRO A 66 16.53 -14.72 22.20
N HIS A 67 17.19 -13.68 21.74
CA HIS A 67 18.55 -13.76 21.19
C HIS A 67 19.53 -13.30 22.27
N GLU A 68 20.70 -13.92 22.33
CA GLU A 68 21.81 -13.39 23.15
C GLU A 68 22.17 -11.98 22.65
N LYS A 69 22.39 -11.06 23.57
CA LYS A 69 22.67 -9.67 23.24
C LYS A 69 23.89 -9.58 22.31
N GLY A 70 23.66 -9.06 21.11
CA GLY A 70 24.69 -8.80 20.11
C GLY A 70 24.88 -9.90 19.06
N VAL A 71 24.17 -11.04 19.14
CA VAL A 71 24.22 -12.09 18.13
C VAL A 71 22.97 -12.01 17.26
N ILE A 72 23.14 -11.65 15.99
CA ILE A 72 22.07 -11.74 15.00
C ILE A 72 22.06 -13.16 14.48
N ASP A 73 20.96 -13.87 14.73
CA ASP A 73 20.79 -15.23 14.23
C ASP A 73 20.75 -15.25 12.71
N GLY A 74 21.40 -16.21 12.07
CA GLY A 74 21.44 -16.34 10.61
C GLY A 74 20.04 -16.41 10.01
N VAL A 75 19.08 -17.01 10.72
CA VAL A 75 17.66 -17.07 10.32
C VAL A 75 17.02 -15.68 10.29
N ALA A 76 17.32 -14.84 11.30
CA ALA A 76 16.85 -13.47 11.35
C ALA A 76 17.39 -12.63 10.19
N LEU A 77 18.68 -12.75 9.87
CA LEU A 77 19.29 -12.07 8.73
C LEU A 77 18.61 -12.44 7.40
N ILE A 78 18.34 -13.73 7.19
CA ILE A 78 17.63 -14.21 6.00
C ILE A 78 16.21 -13.62 5.95
N ALA A 79 15.48 -13.63 7.06
CA ALA A 79 14.13 -13.07 7.15
C ALA A 79 14.09 -11.57 6.81
N TYR A 80 15.02 -10.78 7.35
CA TYR A 80 15.18 -9.35 7.03
C TYR A 80 15.55 -9.15 5.56
N GLY A 81 16.46 -9.96 5.01
CA GLY A 81 16.84 -9.90 3.60
C GLY A 81 15.67 -10.17 2.66
N VAL A 82 14.89 -11.22 2.93
CA VAL A 82 13.69 -11.55 2.15
C VAL A 82 12.63 -10.44 2.27
N PHE A 83 12.46 -9.85 3.45
CA PHE A 83 11.54 -8.72 3.65
C PHE A 83 11.95 -7.51 2.81
N VAL A 84 13.22 -7.13 2.82
CA VAL A 84 13.73 -6.01 2.01
C VAL A 84 13.53 -6.29 0.52
N LEU A 85 13.87 -7.48 0.05
CA LEU A 85 13.69 -7.87 -1.37
C LEU A 85 12.23 -7.89 -1.79
N SER A 86 11.32 -8.22 -0.90
CA SER A 86 9.88 -8.19 -1.18
C SER A 86 9.36 -6.79 -1.53
N GLY A 87 10.06 -5.73 -1.10
CA GLY A 87 9.77 -4.34 -1.45
C GLY A 87 9.78 -4.08 -2.95
N ILE A 88 10.56 -4.85 -3.74
CA ILE A 88 10.58 -4.77 -5.20
C ILE A 88 9.19 -5.03 -5.80
N ILE A 89 8.41 -5.92 -5.20
CA ILE A 89 7.06 -6.27 -5.65
C ILE A 89 6.03 -5.33 -5.00
N LEU A 90 6.23 -4.99 -3.74
CA LEU A 90 5.29 -4.20 -2.93
C LEU A 90 5.11 -2.78 -3.48
N GLY A 91 6.17 -2.13 -3.95
CA GLY A 91 6.09 -0.80 -4.55
C GLY A 91 5.19 -0.75 -5.79
N PRO A 92 5.51 -1.51 -6.85
CA PRO A 92 4.69 -1.53 -8.07
C PRO A 92 3.25 -2.02 -7.86
N SER A 93 3.04 -3.01 -6.98
CA SER A 93 1.70 -3.52 -6.67
C SER A 93 0.84 -2.47 -5.97
N SER A 94 1.43 -1.67 -5.07
CA SER A 94 0.74 -0.57 -4.40
C SER A 94 0.35 0.53 -5.39
N ALA A 95 1.25 0.91 -6.30
CA ALA A 95 0.95 1.88 -7.36
C ALA A 95 -0.18 1.41 -8.28
N ALA A 96 -0.16 0.13 -8.67
CA ALA A 96 -1.21 -0.48 -9.49
C ALA A 96 -2.57 -0.51 -8.76
N MET A 97 -2.58 -0.87 -7.47
CA MET A 97 -3.79 -0.86 -6.65
C MET A 97 -4.41 0.53 -6.54
N VAL A 98 -3.60 1.55 -6.26
CA VAL A 98 -4.06 2.94 -6.17
C VAL A 98 -4.67 3.41 -7.48
N TYR A 99 -4.08 3.05 -8.62
CA TYR A 99 -4.63 3.40 -9.94
C TYR A 99 -6.03 2.81 -10.14
N VAL A 100 -6.21 1.50 -9.86
CA VAL A 100 -7.53 0.84 -9.99
C VAL A 100 -8.55 1.44 -9.04
N LEU A 101 -8.16 1.73 -7.78
CA LEU A 101 -9.02 2.39 -6.80
C LEU A 101 -9.45 3.78 -7.27
N ARG A 102 -8.54 4.56 -7.84
CA ARG A 102 -8.85 5.88 -8.42
C ARG A 102 -9.87 5.77 -9.56
N ASN A 103 -9.74 4.77 -10.44
CA ASN A 103 -10.71 4.53 -11.49
C ASN A 103 -12.09 4.14 -10.92
N TYR A 104 -12.12 3.36 -9.84
CA TYR A 104 -13.38 3.04 -9.16
C TYR A 104 -14.01 4.27 -8.51
N ALA A 105 -13.22 5.13 -7.86
CA ALA A 105 -13.71 6.37 -7.27
C ALA A 105 -14.30 7.32 -8.34
N ASN A 106 -13.62 7.46 -9.46
CA ASN A 106 -14.05 8.31 -10.58
C ASN A 106 -15.13 7.66 -11.48
N GLN A 107 -15.70 6.52 -11.05
CA GLN A 107 -16.72 5.77 -11.78
C GLN A 107 -16.33 5.38 -13.22
N ARG A 108 -15.04 5.36 -13.54
CA ARG A 108 -14.54 4.94 -14.85
C ARG A 108 -14.67 3.43 -15.01
N HIS A 109 -14.86 2.99 -16.25
CA HIS A 109 -14.80 1.57 -16.55
C HIS A 109 -13.37 1.07 -16.36
N SER A 110 -13.21 0.00 -15.59
CA SER A 110 -11.90 -0.58 -15.29
C SER A 110 -12.00 -2.11 -15.28
N PHE A 111 -11.12 -2.75 -16.04
CA PHE A 111 -10.91 -4.19 -16.02
C PHE A 111 -9.86 -4.50 -14.95
N MET A 112 -10.31 -4.83 -13.73
CA MET A 112 -9.52 -4.94 -12.51
C MET A 112 -8.15 -5.62 -12.72
N ALA A 113 -8.12 -6.86 -13.24
CA ALA A 113 -6.88 -7.61 -13.39
C ALA A 113 -5.99 -7.05 -14.51
N SER A 114 -6.56 -6.73 -15.68
CA SER A 114 -5.82 -6.20 -16.82
C SER A 114 -5.16 -4.86 -16.46
N ASP A 115 -5.94 -3.93 -15.93
CA ASP A 115 -5.46 -2.60 -15.55
C ASP A 115 -4.41 -2.68 -14.42
N PHE A 116 -4.61 -3.61 -13.46
CA PHE A 116 -3.66 -3.82 -12.39
C PHE A 116 -2.30 -4.28 -12.92
N PHE A 117 -2.24 -5.34 -13.73
CA PHE A 117 -0.98 -5.86 -14.25
C PHE A 117 -0.34 -4.92 -15.28
N GLU A 118 -1.11 -4.19 -16.06
CA GLU A 118 -0.59 -3.15 -16.96
C GLU A 118 0.12 -2.06 -16.16
N GLN A 119 -0.54 -1.51 -15.13
CA GLN A 119 0.06 -0.47 -14.29
C GLN A 119 1.22 -0.99 -13.44
N PHE A 120 1.15 -2.23 -12.97
CA PHE A 120 2.26 -2.90 -12.29
C PHE A 120 3.52 -2.89 -13.16
N ARG A 121 3.42 -3.35 -14.41
CA ARG A 121 4.55 -3.37 -15.36
C ARG A 121 5.03 -1.98 -15.73
N LYS A 122 4.10 -1.05 -16.01
CA LYS A 122 4.41 0.31 -16.43
C LYS A 122 5.17 1.08 -15.37
N ASN A 123 4.78 0.92 -14.10
CA ASN A 123 5.38 1.65 -12.98
C ASN A 123 6.53 0.87 -12.29
N PHE A 124 6.86 -0.35 -12.76
CA PHE A 124 7.82 -1.22 -12.08
C PHE A 124 9.14 -0.54 -11.81
N LYS A 125 9.77 0.06 -12.85
CA LYS A 125 11.08 0.70 -12.73
C LYS A 125 11.12 1.89 -11.76
N GLN A 126 10.01 2.61 -11.62
CA GLN A 126 9.92 3.78 -10.74
C GLN A 126 9.47 3.42 -9.33
N ALA A 127 8.54 2.49 -9.20
CA ALA A 127 7.95 2.12 -7.92
C ALA A 127 8.75 1.07 -7.14
N ALA A 128 9.52 0.21 -7.81
CA ALA A 128 10.33 -0.80 -7.14
C ALA A 128 11.41 -0.21 -6.21
N PRO A 129 12.20 0.82 -6.60
CA PRO A 129 13.14 1.45 -5.68
C PRO A 129 12.46 2.10 -4.47
N VAL A 130 11.29 2.71 -4.68
CA VAL A 130 10.50 3.31 -3.59
C VAL A 130 10.01 2.23 -2.63
N GLY A 131 9.49 1.12 -3.15
CA GLY A 131 9.09 -0.04 -2.34
C GLY A 131 10.25 -0.63 -1.54
N MET A 132 11.44 -0.75 -2.12
CA MET A 132 12.64 -1.17 -1.40
C MET A 132 13.01 -0.19 -0.28
N LEU A 133 12.99 1.11 -0.53
CA LEU A 133 13.24 2.10 0.52
C LEU A 133 12.23 1.98 1.67
N CYS A 134 10.96 1.78 1.36
CA CYS A 134 9.90 1.59 2.37
C CYS A 134 10.11 0.33 3.23
N THR A 135 10.78 -0.70 2.71
CA THR A 135 11.10 -1.92 3.49
C THR A 135 12.45 -1.84 4.18
N VAL A 136 13.44 -1.15 3.64
CA VAL A 136 14.76 -0.95 4.24
C VAL A 136 14.67 -0.05 5.47
N LEU A 137 13.93 1.07 5.38
CA LEU A 137 13.86 2.05 6.47
C LEU A 137 13.39 1.46 7.81
N PRO A 138 12.29 0.68 7.91
CA PRO A 138 11.88 0.07 9.17
C PRO A 138 12.96 -0.86 9.76
N VAL A 139 13.66 -1.61 8.90
CA VAL A 139 14.74 -2.52 9.34
C VAL A 139 15.91 -1.72 9.92
N VAL A 140 16.35 -0.68 9.22
CA VAL A 140 17.43 0.20 9.69
C VAL A 140 17.05 0.87 11.01
N PHE A 141 15.84 1.39 11.11
CA PHE A 141 15.37 2.01 12.38
C PHE A 141 15.28 1.00 13.52
N TRP A 142 14.83 -0.22 13.25
CA TRP A 142 14.79 -1.27 14.25
C TRP A 142 16.19 -1.59 14.82
N PHE A 143 17.19 -1.78 13.93
CA PHE A 143 18.57 -2.00 14.36
C PHE A 143 19.14 -0.79 15.11
N ALA A 144 18.87 0.42 14.66
CA ALA A 144 19.31 1.64 15.34
C ALA A 144 18.73 1.74 16.74
N LEU A 145 17.42 1.51 16.91
CA LEU A 145 16.76 1.54 18.21
C LEU A 145 17.31 0.45 19.14
N SER A 146 17.49 -0.76 18.63
CA SER A 146 18.05 -1.88 19.40
C SER A 146 19.48 -1.60 19.86
N TYR A 147 20.31 -1.05 18.98
CA TYR A 147 21.69 -0.70 19.27
C TYR A 147 21.79 0.43 20.31
N TYR A 148 21.02 1.50 20.14
CA TYR A 148 21.06 2.64 21.05
C TYR A 148 20.49 2.30 22.43
N SER A 149 19.50 1.41 22.49
CA SER A 149 19.01 0.90 23.78
C SER A 149 20.06 0.07 24.53
N ALA A 150 20.95 -0.63 23.79
CA ALA A 150 22.01 -1.44 24.37
C ALA A 150 23.21 -0.62 24.91
N ILE A 151 23.50 0.54 24.29
CA ILE A 151 24.56 1.45 24.76
C ILE A 151 24.24 1.97 26.16
N GLY A 152 22.96 2.26 26.45
CA GLY A 152 22.54 2.82 27.74
C GLY A 152 23.11 4.22 28.02
N GLY A 153 22.90 4.71 29.24
CA GLY A 153 23.39 6.01 29.66
C GLY A 153 22.71 7.21 28.97
N SER A 154 23.16 8.40 29.32
CA SER A 154 22.57 9.65 28.80
C SER A 154 22.71 9.78 27.26
N PHE A 155 23.83 9.32 26.73
CA PHE A 155 24.11 9.37 25.28
C PHE A 155 23.21 8.45 24.48
N GLY A 156 22.99 7.20 24.95
CA GLY A 156 22.05 6.28 24.34
C GLY A 156 20.62 6.81 24.34
N MET A 157 20.17 7.46 25.43
CA MET A 157 18.85 8.10 25.51
C MET A 157 18.66 9.23 24.49
N ILE A 158 19.67 10.09 24.32
CA ILE A 158 19.62 11.18 23.33
C ILE A 158 19.47 10.61 21.92
N LEU A 159 20.25 9.58 21.57
CA LEU A 159 20.17 8.95 20.26
C LEU A 159 18.80 8.27 20.01
N LEU A 160 18.25 7.62 21.04
CA LEU A 160 16.89 7.06 20.98
C LEU A 160 15.83 8.14 20.73
N CYS A 161 15.90 9.26 21.43
CA CYS A 161 14.98 10.38 21.23
C CYS A 161 15.09 10.96 19.81
N LEU A 162 16.30 11.12 19.29
CA LEU A 162 16.52 11.65 17.94
C LEU A 162 15.99 10.68 16.85
N THR A 163 16.23 9.37 17.01
CA THR A 163 15.73 8.38 16.03
C THR A 163 14.22 8.26 16.07
N THR A 164 13.60 8.25 17.25
CA THR A 164 12.13 8.23 17.37
C THR A 164 11.50 9.49 16.78
N LEU A 165 12.08 10.65 17.00
CA LEU A 165 11.63 11.92 16.40
C LEU A 165 11.74 11.87 14.87
N CYS A 166 12.83 11.34 14.33
CA CYS A 166 13.02 11.18 12.90
C CYS A 166 11.96 10.24 12.28
N ILE A 167 11.62 9.14 12.93
CA ILE A 167 10.55 8.22 12.52
C ILE A 167 9.20 8.95 12.49
N ILE A 168 8.87 9.70 13.54
CA ILE A 168 7.60 10.45 13.61
C ILE A 168 7.50 11.46 12.48
N VAL A 169 8.57 12.21 12.20
CA VAL A 169 8.60 13.19 11.10
C VAL A 169 8.41 12.49 9.75
N LEU A 170 9.08 11.36 9.50
CA LEU A 170 8.92 10.60 8.26
C LEU A 170 7.52 10.00 8.08
N LEU A 171 6.86 9.61 9.16
CA LEU A 171 5.49 9.09 9.10
C LEU A 171 4.43 10.18 8.94
N SER A 172 4.76 11.43 9.27
CA SER A 172 3.86 12.58 9.15
C SER A 172 3.96 13.31 7.79
N ALA A 173 4.98 13.03 7.01
CA ALA A 173 5.23 13.62 5.68
C ALA A 173 4.48 12.88 4.57
#